data_b74e59f7c217a9c5eaff39874aeea18c
#
_entry.id   b74e59f7c217a9c5eaff39874aeea18c
#
_cell.length_a   1.000
_cell.length_b   1.000
_cell.length_c   1.000
_cell.angle_alpha   90.00
_cell.angle_beta   90.00
_cell.angle_gamma   90.00
#
_symmetry.space_group_name_H-M   'P 1'
#
loop_
_entity.id
_entity.type
_entity.pdbx_description
1 polymer ?
#
loop_
_entity_poly.entity_id
_entity_poly.type
_entity_poly.pdbx_seq_one_letter_code
_entity_poly.pdbx_strand_id
1 'polypeptide(L)'
;MRIFGISLYVIVALFFAVHAVRNQQNMYWLLILFLFPGLGSAVYFFVIYLPSLRQSRGARTATRAISQFVDPNRAVREARTYFDRAPTVEHRMRLAAALLDAGNAVEALEHYQAAASGPFSSDPALLLGLARAQFANGNAVATQEALEKLFAADPLARRQPEPALLHARVLAALGAPGTRAAFDIALASASDAAPRCLYADWLAAQPDEADRQRARELYAEIVHDARHWPRHAREHNSEWLQRAQAALSR
;
A
#
# COMPACT_ATOMS: atom_id res chain seq x y z
N MET A 1 19.25 22.34 45.09
CA MET A 1 18.91 22.31 43.62
C MET A 1 19.94 21.63 42.70
N ARG A 2 21.17 21.31 43.11
CA ARG A 2 22.21 20.69 42.26
C ARG A 2 22.08 19.16 42.09
N ILE A 3 21.39 18.47 42.96
CA ILE A 3 21.28 16.98 42.95
C ILE A 3 20.27 16.49 41.89
N PHE A 4 19.20 17.27 41.63
CA PHE A 4 18.19 16.90 40.63
C PHE A 4 18.70 16.95 39.18
N GLY A 5 19.66 17.87 38.86
CA GLY A 5 20.25 17.97 37.53
C GLY A 5 21.10 16.73 37.15
N ILE A 6 21.90 16.23 38.10
CA ILE A 6 22.79 15.08 37.89
C ILE A 6 21.98 13.81 37.65
N SER A 7 20.87 13.63 38.36
CA SER A 7 19.97 12.49 38.20
C SER A 7 19.36 12.40 36.79
N LEU A 8 18.94 13.55 36.23
CA LEU A 8 18.32 13.61 34.90
C LEU A 8 19.33 13.24 33.79
N TYR A 9 20.56 13.77 33.86
CA TYR A 9 21.61 13.47 32.87
C TYR A 9 21.99 11.96 32.89
N VAL A 10 22.02 11.36 34.05
CA VAL A 10 22.32 9.92 34.20
C VAL A 10 21.19 9.06 33.63
N ILE A 11 19.93 9.43 33.84
CA ILE A 11 18.77 8.70 33.27
C ILE A 11 18.80 8.79 31.74
N VAL A 12 19.06 9.98 31.18
CA VAL A 12 19.14 10.17 29.72
C VAL A 12 20.31 9.40 29.12
N ALA A 13 21.48 9.41 29.78
CA ALA A 13 22.64 8.64 29.34
C ALA A 13 22.38 7.12 29.39
N LEU A 14 21.69 6.64 30.43
CA LEU A 14 21.29 5.23 30.55
C LEU A 14 20.32 4.82 29.45
N PHE A 15 19.33 5.66 29.13
CA PHE A 15 18.42 5.42 28.02
C PHE A 15 19.16 5.27 26.68
N PHE A 16 20.09 6.18 26.37
CA PHE A 16 20.89 6.07 25.15
C PHE A 16 21.87 4.92 25.17
N ALA A 17 22.40 4.52 26.32
CA ALA A 17 23.24 3.34 26.44
C ALA A 17 22.44 2.05 26.12
N VAL A 18 21.23 1.91 26.66
CA VAL A 18 20.34 0.80 26.34
C VAL A 18 19.97 0.80 24.84
N HIS A 19 19.70 1.98 24.26
CA HIS A 19 19.42 2.12 22.85
C HIS A 19 20.62 1.73 21.97
N ALA A 20 21.84 2.10 22.35
CA ALA A 20 23.07 1.75 21.64
C ALA A 20 23.31 0.23 21.65
N VAL A 21 23.10 -0.43 22.78
CA VAL A 21 23.25 -1.89 22.91
C VAL A 21 22.18 -2.63 22.08
N ARG A 22 20.92 -2.22 22.16
CA ARG A 22 19.82 -2.88 21.39
C ARG A 22 19.96 -2.74 19.89
N ASN A 23 20.56 -1.67 19.40
CA ASN A 23 20.77 -1.40 17.98
C ASN A 23 22.16 -1.78 17.48
N GLN A 24 22.94 -2.56 18.25
CA GLN A 24 24.27 -3.06 17.90
C GLN A 24 25.23 -1.95 17.42
N GLN A 25 25.14 -0.77 18.04
CA GLN A 25 26.03 0.34 17.74
C GLN A 25 27.42 0.08 18.29
N ASN A 26 28.45 0.68 17.67
CA ASN A 26 29.83 0.49 18.09
C ASN A 26 30.03 0.80 19.59
N MET A 27 30.76 -0.07 20.28
CA MET A 27 31.00 -0.01 21.72
C MET A 27 31.65 1.31 22.21
N TYR A 28 32.30 2.05 21.30
CA TYR A 28 32.83 3.40 21.57
C TYR A 28 31.78 4.41 22.05
N TRP A 29 30.52 4.28 21.61
CA TRP A 29 29.44 5.17 22.03
C TRP A 29 29.09 5.00 23.51
N LEU A 30 29.21 3.79 24.04
CA LEU A 30 29.01 3.53 25.47
C LEU A 30 30.07 4.23 26.32
N LEU A 31 31.32 4.23 25.85
CA LEU A 31 32.43 4.90 26.51
C LEU A 31 32.24 6.42 26.51
N ILE A 32 31.81 7.00 25.39
CA ILE A 32 31.52 8.44 25.26
C ILE A 32 30.35 8.84 26.17
N LEU A 33 29.29 8.06 26.21
CA LEU A 33 28.10 8.30 27.06
C LEU A 33 28.46 8.21 28.55
N PHE A 34 29.36 7.30 28.93
CA PHE A 34 29.80 7.11 30.32
C PHE A 34 30.78 8.20 30.77
N LEU A 35 31.72 8.60 29.90
CA LEU A 35 32.75 9.60 30.23
C LEU A 35 32.19 11.05 30.24
N PHE A 36 31.23 11.34 29.36
CA PHE A 36 30.60 12.67 29.24
C PHE A 36 29.06 12.55 29.15
N PRO A 37 28.35 12.29 30.25
CA PRO A 37 26.91 11.97 30.20
C PRO A 37 26.03 13.04 29.56
N GLY A 38 26.36 14.33 29.73
CA GLY A 38 25.58 15.42 29.15
C GLY A 38 25.92 15.66 27.66
N LEU A 39 27.18 15.86 27.38
CA LEU A 39 27.67 16.22 26.03
C LEU A 39 27.63 14.97 25.11
N GLY A 40 27.98 13.81 25.63
CA GLY A 40 27.90 12.53 24.91
C GLY A 40 26.45 12.17 24.56
N SER A 41 25.49 12.43 25.45
CA SER A 41 24.07 12.22 25.17
C SER A 41 23.56 13.15 24.07
N ALA A 42 23.98 14.42 24.04
CA ALA A 42 23.61 15.36 22.98
C ALA A 42 24.20 14.94 21.63
N VAL A 43 25.48 14.59 21.58
CA VAL A 43 26.12 14.14 20.35
C VAL A 43 25.49 12.84 19.85
N TYR A 44 25.25 11.87 20.74
CA TYR A 44 24.58 10.61 20.38
C TYR A 44 23.19 10.85 19.83
N PHE A 45 22.41 11.78 20.45
CA PHE A 45 21.09 12.15 19.97
C PHE A 45 21.11 12.68 18.53
N PHE A 46 21.99 13.64 18.22
CA PHE A 46 22.04 14.24 16.89
C PHE A 46 22.66 13.34 15.83
N VAL A 47 23.69 12.55 16.17
CA VAL A 47 24.46 11.75 15.20
C VAL A 47 23.86 10.37 14.96
N ILE A 48 23.28 9.74 16.00
CA ILE A 48 22.80 8.36 15.91
C ILE A 48 21.28 8.28 16.06
N TYR A 49 20.72 8.87 17.13
CA TYR A 49 19.33 8.70 17.46
C TYR A 49 18.40 9.45 16.49
N LEU A 50 18.69 10.67 16.14
CA LEU A 50 17.88 11.47 15.20
C LEU A 50 17.87 10.89 13.76
N PRO A 51 19.01 10.48 13.19
CA PRO A 51 19.02 9.78 11.90
C PRO A 51 18.32 8.40 11.95
N SER A 52 18.45 7.64 13.05
CA SER A 52 17.79 6.35 13.20
C SER A 52 16.26 6.48 13.25
N LEU A 53 15.75 7.54 13.87
CA LEU A 53 14.32 7.89 13.82
C LEU A 53 13.84 8.20 12.40
N ARG A 54 14.65 8.95 11.62
CA ARG A 54 14.34 9.25 10.21
C ARG A 54 14.42 8.02 9.30
N GLN A 55 15.23 7.04 9.67
CA GLN A 55 15.41 5.79 8.91
C GLN A 55 14.46 4.67 9.35
N SER A 56 13.72 4.84 10.46
CA SER A 56 12.75 3.85 10.90
C SER A 56 11.65 3.68 9.84
N ARG A 57 11.23 2.44 9.61
CA ARG A 57 10.16 2.12 8.64
C ARG A 57 8.88 2.94 8.90
N GLY A 58 8.56 3.21 10.17
CA GLY A 58 7.42 4.02 10.57
C GLY A 58 7.56 5.51 10.19
N ALA A 59 8.76 6.10 10.33
CA ALA A 59 9.00 7.48 9.91
C ALA A 59 8.95 7.64 8.38
N ARG A 60 9.45 6.67 7.62
CA ARG A 60 9.36 6.66 6.15
C ARG A 60 7.91 6.54 5.66
N THR A 61 7.09 5.72 6.34
CA THR A 61 5.67 5.58 6.02
C THR A 61 4.89 6.86 6.38
N ALA A 62 5.16 7.45 7.55
CA ALA A 62 4.55 8.71 7.97
C ALA A 62 5.00 9.88 7.07
N THR A 63 6.28 9.96 6.71
CA THR A 63 6.79 11.00 5.79
C THR A 63 6.22 10.82 4.37
N ARG A 64 6.05 9.58 3.90
CA ARG A 64 5.38 9.29 2.62
C ARG A 64 3.90 9.71 2.66
N ALA A 65 3.16 9.35 3.72
CA ALA A 65 1.77 9.74 3.86
C ALA A 65 1.62 11.27 3.92
N ILE A 66 2.44 11.97 4.72
CA ILE A 66 2.44 13.43 4.80
C ILE A 66 2.85 14.06 3.47
N SER A 67 3.85 13.52 2.76
CA SER A 67 4.27 14.06 1.46
C SER A 67 3.24 13.86 0.36
N GLN A 68 2.46 12.79 0.39
CA GLN A 68 1.33 12.58 -0.52
C GLN A 68 0.19 13.58 -0.27
N PHE A 69 -0.06 13.96 1.00
CA PHE A 69 -1.02 15.01 1.33
C PHE A 69 -0.56 16.42 0.95
N VAL A 70 0.75 16.67 0.99
CA VAL A 70 1.34 18.01 0.69
C VAL A 70 1.61 18.19 -0.81
N ASP A 71 1.94 17.12 -1.53
CA ASP A 71 2.25 17.17 -2.96
C ASP A 71 2.00 15.81 -3.64
N PRO A 72 0.76 15.55 -4.07
CA PRO A 72 0.40 14.29 -4.72
C PRO A 72 1.19 14.04 -6.03
N ASN A 73 1.67 15.10 -6.69
CA ASN A 73 2.41 15.00 -7.94
C ASN A 73 3.92 14.83 -7.77
N ARG A 74 4.43 14.80 -6.54
CA ARG A 74 5.87 14.63 -6.29
C ARG A 74 6.41 13.33 -6.88
N ALA A 75 5.71 12.21 -6.66
CA ALA A 75 6.11 10.91 -7.18
C ALA A 75 6.14 10.89 -8.72
N VAL A 76 5.18 11.55 -9.35
CA VAL A 76 5.14 11.70 -10.82
C VAL A 76 6.34 12.51 -11.32
N ARG A 77 6.65 13.67 -10.71
CA ARG A 77 7.80 14.50 -11.10
C ARG A 77 9.12 13.76 -10.94
N GLU A 78 9.32 13.05 -9.83
CA GLU A 78 10.51 12.25 -9.60
C GLU A 78 10.62 11.13 -10.65
N ALA A 79 9.56 10.37 -10.90
CA ALA A 79 9.54 9.30 -11.89
C ALA A 79 9.77 9.82 -13.31
N ARG A 80 9.18 10.98 -13.66
CA ARG A 80 9.40 11.65 -14.95
C ARG A 80 10.87 12.06 -15.12
N THR A 81 11.49 12.62 -14.10
CA THR A 81 12.92 12.99 -14.14
C THR A 81 13.83 11.77 -14.38
N TYR A 82 13.49 10.61 -13.80
CA TYR A 82 14.26 9.38 -14.07
C TYR A 82 14.04 8.89 -15.49
N PHE A 83 12.80 8.92 -15.97
CA PHE A 83 12.48 8.51 -17.33
C PHE A 83 13.14 9.42 -18.38
N ASP A 84 13.16 10.74 -18.17
CA ASP A 84 13.78 11.71 -19.08
C ASP A 84 15.31 11.53 -19.17
N ARG A 85 15.96 11.15 -18.05
CA ARG A 85 17.41 10.89 -18.02
C ARG A 85 17.79 9.56 -18.69
N ALA A 86 16.96 8.54 -18.54
CA ALA A 86 17.20 7.21 -19.08
C ALA A 86 15.84 6.56 -19.41
N PRO A 87 15.39 6.62 -20.68
CA PRO A 87 14.08 6.13 -21.11
C PRO A 87 14.03 4.59 -21.24
N THR A 88 14.31 3.89 -20.13
CA THR A 88 14.19 2.43 -20.02
C THR A 88 12.74 2.00 -19.80
N VAL A 89 12.44 0.74 -20.08
CA VAL A 89 11.11 0.15 -19.81
C VAL A 89 10.78 0.22 -18.31
N GLU A 90 11.76 -0.03 -17.44
CA GLU A 90 11.59 0.07 -15.99
C GLU A 90 11.20 1.48 -15.53
N HIS A 91 11.93 2.51 -16.00
CA HIS A 91 11.60 3.90 -15.67
C HIS A 91 10.25 4.32 -16.26
N ARG A 92 9.89 3.83 -17.44
CA ARG A 92 8.58 4.05 -18.06
C ARG A 92 7.45 3.43 -17.23
N MET A 93 7.61 2.18 -16.80
CA MET A 93 6.63 1.52 -15.91
C MET A 93 6.50 2.22 -14.56
N ARG A 94 7.63 2.68 -14.00
CA ARG A 94 7.62 3.46 -12.75
C ARG A 94 6.87 4.78 -12.89
N LEU A 95 7.05 5.48 -14.02
CA LEU A 95 6.31 6.70 -14.32
C LEU A 95 4.82 6.40 -14.50
N ALA A 96 4.47 5.36 -15.25
CA ALA A 96 3.09 4.93 -15.46
C ALA A 96 2.39 4.58 -14.13
N ALA A 97 3.08 3.87 -13.23
CA ALA A 97 2.55 3.55 -11.91
C ALA A 97 2.30 4.82 -11.07
N ALA A 98 3.25 5.76 -11.06
CA ALA A 98 3.11 7.02 -10.34
C ALA A 98 1.96 7.88 -10.89
N LEU A 99 1.78 7.91 -12.22
CA LEU A 99 0.66 8.59 -12.88
C LEU A 99 -0.68 7.96 -12.50
N LEU A 100 -0.76 6.63 -12.47
CA LEU A 100 -1.97 5.90 -12.08
C LEU A 100 -2.35 6.18 -10.62
N ASP A 101 -1.36 6.17 -9.72
CA ASP A 101 -1.56 6.47 -8.30
C ASP A 101 -1.96 7.95 -8.07
N ALA A 102 -1.56 8.86 -8.97
CA ALA A 102 -1.98 10.27 -8.98
C ALA A 102 -3.34 10.50 -9.66
N GLY A 103 -4.00 9.46 -10.19
CA GLY A 103 -5.28 9.56 -10.88
C GLY A 103 -5.20 9.91 -12.37
N ASN A 104 -4.00 10.03 -12.94
CA ASN A 104 -3.77 10.32 -14.37
C ASN A 104 -3.81 9.02 -15.19
N ALA A 105 -4.96 8.36 -15.19
CA ALA A 105 -5.12 7.04 -15.78
C ALA A 105 -4.87 7.01 -17.31
N VAL A 106 -5.21 8.09 -18.02
CA VAL A 106 -5.02 8.18 -19.49
C VAL A 106 -3.53 8.19 -19.83
N GLU A 107 -2.74 9.08 -19.23
CA GLU A 107 -1.30 9.15 -19.47
C GLU A 107 -0.58 7.88 -18.98
N ALA A 108 -1.01 7.31 -17.86
CA ALA A 108 -0.50 6.03 -17.38
C ALA A 108 -0.69 4.91 -18.41
N LEU A 109 -1.88 4.85 -19.04
CA LEU A 109 -2.19 3.84 -20.04
C LEU A 109 -1.28 3.97 -21.27
N GLU A 110 -1.02 5.17 -21.75
CA GLU A 110 -0.11 5.42 -22.90
C GLU A 110 1.30 4.88 -22.59
N HIS A 111 1.81 5.13 -21.39
CA HIS A 111 3.13 4.63 -20.99
C HIS A 111 3.15 3.09 -20.85
N TYR A 112 2.10 2.47 -20.29
CA TYR A 112 2.03 1.02 -20.22
C TYR A 112 1.88 0.36 -21.60
N GLN A 113 1.08 0.93 -22.49
CA GLN A 113 0.95 0.43 -23.88
C GLN A 113 2.26 0.52 -24.65
N ALA A 114 2.97 1.64 -24.53
CA ALA A 114 4.29 1.81 -25.14
C ALA A 114 5.33 0.83 -24.58
N ALA A 115 5.25 0.47 -23.30
CA ALA A 115 6.09 -0.58 -22.71
C ALA A 115 5.71 -1.99 -23.22
N ALA A 116 4.41 -2.26 -23.38
CA ALA A 116 3.89 -3.55 -23.83
C ALA A 116 4.13 -3.84 -25.32
N SER A 117 4.46 -2.83 -26.12
CA SER A 117 4.84 -3.03 -27.54
C SER A 117 6.26 -3.55 -27.74
N GLY A 118 7.06 -3.66 -26.66
CA GLY A 118 8.46 -4.09 -26.70
C GLY A 118 8.67 -5.58 -26.33
N PRO A 119 9.92 -5.96 -26.12
CA PRO A 119 10.30 -7.35 -25.80
C PRO A 119 9.79 -7.83 -24.43
N PHE A 120 9.31 -6.93 -23.58
CA PHE A 120 8.78 -7.22 -22.25
C PHE A 120 7.24 -7.37 -22.24
N SER A 121 6.61 -7.55 -23.40
CA SER A 121 5.15 -7.65 -23.56
C SER A 121 4.48 -8.77 -22.75
N SER A 122 5.25 -9.77 -22.28
CA SER A 122 4.79 -10.88 -21.43
C SER A 122 5.23 -10.73 -19.95
N ASP A 123 5.86 -9.62 -19.58
CA ASP A 123 6.26 -9.38 -18.19
C ASP A 123 5.02 -9.27 -17.28
N PRO A 124 4.89 -10.08 -16.20
CA PRO A 124 3.70 -10.08 -15.35
C PRO A 124 3.44 -8.73 -14.67
N ALA A 125 4.48 -8.00 -14.26
CA ALA A 125 4.32 -6.70 -13.60
C ALA A 125 3.83 -5.65 -14.60
N LEU A 126 4.31 -5.69 -15.84
CA LEU A 126 3.84 -4.83 -16.93
C LEU A 126 2.37 -5.13 -17.27
N LEU A 127 1.99 -6.40 -17.40
CA LEU A 127 0.63 -6.81 -17.73
C LEU A 127 -0.36 -6.42 -16.62
N LEU A 128 0.02 -6.55 -15.36
CA LEU A 128 -0.79 -6.09 -14.23
C LEU A 128 -0.96 -4.56 -14.26
N GLY A 129 0.13 -3.82 -14.46
CA GLY A 129 0.08 -2.36 -14.57
C GLY A 129 -0.79 -1.88 -15.72
N LEU A 130 -0.69 -2.52 -16.89
CA LEU A 130 -1.55 -2.28 -18.05
C LEU A 130 -3.03 -2.55 -17.73
N ALA A 131 -3.33 -3.69 -17.11
CA ALA A 131 -4.69 -4.05 -16.70
C ALA A 131 -5.29 -2.99 -15.73
N ARG A 132 -4.50 -2.56 -14.74
CA ARG A 132 -4.92 -1.49 -13.80
C ARG A 132 -5.24 -0.18 -14.53
N ALA A 133 -4.37 0.24 -15.45
CA ALA A 133 -4.56 1.46 -16.20
C ALA A 133 -5.78 1.39 -17.12
N GLN A 134 -6.00 0.27 -17.78
CA GLN A 134 -7.20 0.03 -18.61
C GLN A 134 -8.47 0.06 -17.77
N PHE A 135 -8.47 -0.58 -16.59
CA PHE A 135 -9.61 -0.57 -15.69
C PHE A 135 -9.92 0.83 -15.17
N ALA A 136 -8.89 1.60 -14.79
CA ALA A 136 -9.05 2.98 -14.34
C ALA A 136 -9.60 3.91 -15.45
N ASN A 137 -9.37 3.57 -16.72
CA ASN A 137 -9.96 4.25 -17.88
C ASN A 137 -11.34 3.69 -18.27
N GLY A 138 -11.94 2.80 -17.48
CA GLY A 138 -13.27 2.23 -17.73
C GLY A 138 -13.32 1.17 -18.83
N ASN A 139 -12.19 0.69 -19.34
CA ASN A 139 -12.14 -0.31 -20.40
C ASN A 139 -12.05 -1.73 -19.82
N ALA A 140 -13.19 -2.25 -19.36
CA ALA A 140 -13.26 -3.57 -18.74
C ALA A 140 -12.87 -4.71 -19.71
N VAL A 141 -13.19 -4.60 -21.00
CA VAL A 141 -12.87 -5.65 -22.01
C VAL A 141 -11.36 -5.75 -22.17
N ALA A 142 -10.67 -4.64 -22.44
CA ALA A 142 -9.22 -4.65 -22.59
C ALA A 142 -8.51 -5.06 -21.28
N THR A 143 -9.09 -4.70 -20.12
CA THR A 143 -8.58 -5.15 -18.81
C THR A 143 -8.63 -6.67 -18.70
N GLN A 144 -9.74 -7.30 -19.11
CA GLN A 144 -9.86 -8.76 -19.11
C GLN A 144 -8.79 -9.40 -19.99
N GLU A 145 -8.61 -8.90 -21.22
CA GLU A 145 -7.56 -9.40 -22.12
C GLU A 145 -6.15 -9.32 -21.52
N ALA A 146 -5.83 -8.20 -20.85
CA ALA A 146 -4.54 -8.04 -20.19
C ALA A 146 -4.37 -9.01 -19.00
N LEU A 147 -5.43 -9.23 -18.21
CA LEU A 147 -5.42 -10.22 -17.13
C LEU A 147 -5.30 -11.66 -17.63
N GLU A 148 -5.93 -12.01 -18.74
CA GLU A 148 -5.79 -13.33 -19.35
C GLU A 148 -4.34 -13.59 -19.80
N LYS A 149 -3.68 -12.58 -20.42
CA LYS A 149 -2.26 -12.65 -20.75
C LYS A 149 -1.39 -12.78 -19.50
N LEU A 150 -1.69 -12.03 -18.45
CA LEU A 150 -1.01 -12.16 -17.16
C LEU A 150 -1.13 -13.58 -16.61
N PHE A 151 -2.33 -14.13 -16.58
CA PHE A 151 -2.58 -15.47 -16.05
C PHE A 151 -2.03 -16.60 -16.92
N ALA A 152 -1.80 -16.34 -18.20
CA ALA A 152 -1.07 -17.25 -19.08
C ALA A 152 0.44 -17.19 -18.81
N ALA A 153 1.00 -16.00 -18.54
CA ALA A 153 2.41 -15.81 -18.23
C ALA A 153 2.77 -16.26 -16.79
N ASP A 154 1.88 -15.96 -15.82
CA ASP A 154 2.01 -16.36 -14.41
C ASP A 154 0.68 -16.92 -13.90
N PRO A 155 0.47 -18.26 -13.91
CA PRO A 155 -0.75 -18.87 -13.39
C PRO A 155 -0.99 -18.63 -11.90
N LEU A 156 0.05 -18.34 -11.10
CA LEU A 156 -0.08 -18.07 -9.68
C LEU A 156 -0.67 -16.67 -9.41
N ALA A 157 -0.57 -15.76 -10.37
CA ALA A 157 -1.15 -14.43 -10.26
C ALA A 157 -2.67 -14.46 -10.00
N ARG A 158 -3.39 -15.50 -10.45
CA ARG A 158 -4.83 -15.67 -10.15
C ARG A 158 -5.15 -15.71 -8.65
N ARG A 159 -4.19 -16.09 -7.82
CA ARG A 159 -4.32 -16.22 -6.37
C ARG A 159 -3.58 -15.13 -5.61
N GLN A 160 -2.99 -14.16 -6.30
CA GLN A 160 -2.42 -12.99 -5.66
C GLN A 160 -3.53 -11.97 -5.38
N PRO A 161 -3.46 -11.24 -4.24
CA PRO A 161 -4.54 -10.36 -3.79
C PRO A 161 -5.01 -9.35 -4.84
N GLU A 162 -4.08 -8.62 -5.44
CA GLU A 162 -4.42 -7.53 -6.36
C GLU A 162 -4.97 -8.03 -7.71
N PRO A 163 -4.32 -8.98 -8.43
CA PRO A 163 -4.87 -9.52 -9.67
C PRO A 163 -6.20 -10.24 -9.49
N ALA A 164 -6.37 -11.01 -8.39
CA ALA A 164 -7.61 -11.70 -8.09
C ALA A 164 -8.78 -10.73 -7.91
N LEU A 165 -8.57 -9.68 -7.12
CA LEU A 165 -9.59 -8.66 -6.89
C LEU A 165 -9.91 -7.87 -8.16
N LEU A 166 -8.89 -7.49 -8.94
CA LEU A 166 -9.08 -6.78 -10.21
C LEU A 166 -9.90 -7.65 -11.19
N HIS A 167 -9.58 -8.95 -11.28
CA HIS A 167 -10.34 -9.89 -12.11
C HIS A 167 -11.82 -9.97 -11.70
N ALA A 168 -12.11 -10.11 -10.41
CA ALA A 168 -13.48 -10.14 -9.92
C ALA A 168 -14.25 -8.84 -10.27
N ARG A 169 -13.60 -7.68 -10.12
CA ARG A 169 -14.18 -6.37 -10.47
C ARG A 169 -14.45 -6.24 -11.96
N VAL A 170 -13.57 -6.75 -12.80
CA VAL A 170 -13.73 -6.75 -14.26
C VAL A 170 -14.91 -7.60 -14.68
N LEU A 171 -15.00 -8.83 -14.16
CA LEU A 171 -16.14 -9.72 -14.46
C LEU A 171 -17.47 -9.10 -13.98
N ALA A 172 -17.47 -8.45 -12.81
CA ALA A 172 -18.62 -7.72 -12.30
C ALA A 172 -19.04 -6.57 -13.22
N ALA A 173 -18.07 -5.78 -13.72
CA ALA A 173 -18.33 -4.67 -14.63
C ALA A 173 -18.85 -5.13 -16.00
N LEU A 174 -18.46 -6.31 -16.45
CA LEU A 174 -18.92 -6.93 -17.70
C LEU A 174 -20.25 -7.71 -17.55
N GLY A 175 -20.75 -7.89 -16.31
CA GLY A 175 -21.87 -8.79 -16.06
C GLY A 175 -21.58 -10.25 -16.44
N ALA A 176 -20.32 -10.65 -16.42
CA ALA A 176 -19.87 -11.93 -16.93
C ALA A 176 -20.18 -13.08 -15.97
N PRO A 177 -20.44 -14.29 -16.50
CA PRO A 177 -20.56 -15.48 -15.67
C PRO A 177 -19.23 -15.76 -14.93
N GLY A 178 -19.33 -16.34 -13.71
CA GLY A 178 -18.14 -16.62 -12.90
C GLY A 178 -17.71 -15.48 -11.96
N THR A 179 -18.37 -14.34 -11.98
CA THR A 179 -18.09 -13.20 -11.08
C THR A 179 -18.05 -13.61 -9.60
N ARG A 180 -19.02 -14.43 -9.16
CA ARG A 180 -19.08 -14.95 -7.79
C ARG A 180 -17.81 -15.75 -7.42
N ALA A 181 -17.45 -16.72 -8.27
CA ALA A 181 -16.26 -17.54 -8.07
C ALA A 181 -14.97 -16.70 -8.05
N ALA A 182 -14.91 -15.65 -8.87
CA ALA A 182 -13.76 -14.73 -8.86
C ALA A 182 -13.67 -13.93 -7.56
N PHE A 183 -14.80 -13.47 -7.00
CA PHE A 183 -14.79 -12.83 -5.67
C PHE A 183 -14.42 -13.81 -4.56
N ASP A 184 -14.85 -15.06 -4.63
CA ASP A 184 -14.44 -16.09 -3.65
C ASP A 184 -12.92 -16.31 -3.66
N ILE A 185 -12.30 -16.31 -4.84
CA ILE A 185 -10.84 -16.37 -4.98
C ILE A 185 -10.19 -15.11 -4.39
N ALA A 186 -10.73 -13.92 -4.65
CA ALA A 186 -10.20 -12.66 -4.11
C ALA A 186 -10.28 -12.62 -2.58
N LEU A 187 -11.39 -13.10 -1.99
CA LEU A 187 -11.55 -13.22 -0.54
C LEU A 187 -10.52 -14.19 0.08
N ALA A 188 -10.28 -15.33 -0.58
CA ALA A 188 -9.29 -16.29 -0.11
C ALA A 188 -7.84 -15.79 -0.23
N SER A 189 -7.60 -14.81 -1.09
CA SER A 189 -6.27 -14.29 -1.42
C SER A 189 -5.84 -13.11 -0.53
N ALA A 190 -6.77 -12.42 0.12
CA ALA A 190 -6.49 -11.19 0.86
C ALA A 190 -7.21 -11.17 2.21
N SER A 191 -6.53 -10.62 3.22
CA SER A 191 -7.09 -10.38 4.55
C SER A 191 -7.71 -8.99 4.73
N ASP A 192 -7.58 -8.12 3.72
CA ASP A 192 -8.07 -6.75 3.75
C ASP A 192 -9.60 -6.67 3.63
N ALA A 193 -10.18 -5.55 4.06
CA ALA A 193 -11.62 -5.34 3.96
C ALA A 193 -12.11 -5.07 2.52
N ALA A 194 -11.21 -4.62 1.63
CA ALA A 194 -11.56 -4.24 0.26
C ALA A 194 -12.29 -5.35 -0.53
N PRO A 195 -11.79 -6.60 -0.63
CA PRO A 195 -12.48 -7.65 -1.37
C PRO A 195 -13.88 -7.96 -0.82
N ARG A 196 -14.02 -8.00 0.52
CA ARG A 196 -15.32 -8.23 1.18
C ARG A 196 -16.33 -7.12 0.89
N CYS A 197 -15.87 -5.86 0.98
CA CYS A 197 -16.73 -4.72 0.72
C CYS A 197 -17.19 -4.66 -0.74
N LEU A 198 -16.26 -4.86 -1.70
CA LEU A 198 -16.58 -4.84 -3.13
C LEU A 198 -17.47 -6.02 -3.56
N TYR A 199 -17.28 -7.18 -2.93
CA TYR A 199 -18.18 -8.31 -3.16
C TYR A 199 -19.58 -8.05 -2.61
N ALA A 200 -19.66 -7.48 -1.41
CA ALA A 200 -20.94 -7.08 -0.81
C ALA A 200 -21.66 -6.04 -1.68
N ASP A 201 -20.94 -5.05 -2.21
CA ASP A 201 -21.53 -4.05 -3.13
C ASP A 201 -22.10 -4.71 -4.39
N TRP A 202 -21.40 -5.67 -4.96
CA TRP A 202 -21.87 -6.41 -6.13
C TRP A 202 -23.08 -7.27 -5.81
N LEU A 203 -23.08 -8.01 -4.68
CA LEU A 203 -24.21 -8.81 -4.23
C LEU A 203 -25.44 -7.95 -3.92
N ALA A 204 -25.26 -6.79 -3.29
CA ALA A 204 -26.37 -5.87 -2.97
C ALA A 204 -27.09 -5.35 -4.21
N ALA A 205 -26.40 -5.31 -5.36
CA ALA A 205 -26.97 -4.91 -6.64
C ALA A 205 -27.71 -6.06 -7.37
N GLN A 206 -27.64 -7.31 -6.87
CA GLN A 206 -28.32 -8.44 -7.48
C GLN A 206 -29.84 -8.42 -7.14
N PRO A 207 -30.68 -8.97 -8.02
CA PRO A 207 -32.13 -9.01 -7.79
C PRO A 207 -32.53 -10.01 -6.69
N ASP A 208 -31.71 -10.99 -6.38
CA ASP A 208 -32.00 -12.05 -5.41
C ASP A 208 -31.88 -11.54 -3.97
N GLU A 209 -32.89 -11.86 -3.14
CA GLU A 209 -32.87 -11.49 -1.71
C GLU A 209 -31.80 -12.24 -0.93
N ALA A 210 -31.48 -13.48 -1.30
CA ALA A 210 -30.39 -14.23 -0.69
C ALA A 210 -29.04 -13.53 -0.90
N ASP A 211 -28.82 -12.94 -2.08
CA ASP A 211 -27.61 -12.17 -2.37
C ASP A 211 -27.54 -10.88 -1.55
N ARG A 212 -28.67 -10.18 -1.44
CA ARG A 212 -28.77 -8.97 -0.60
C ARG A 212 -28.55 -9.29 0.88
N GLN A 213 -29.06 -10.41 1.35
CA GLN A 213 -28.81 -10.88 2.71
C GLN A 213 -27.34 -11.20 2.92
N ARG A 214 -26.70 -11.91 1.98
CA ARG A 214 -25.25 -12.19 2.04
C ARG A 214 -24.41 -10.92 2.00
N ALA A 215 -24.81 -9.91 1.24
CA ALA A 215 -24.16 -8.59 1.25
C ALA A 215 -24.18 -7.94 2.64
N ARG A 216 -25.34 -7.95 3.31
CA ARG A 216 -25.48 -7.43 4.68
C ARG A 216 -24.57 -8.15 5.66
N GLU A 217 -24.46 -9.47 5.56
CA GLU A 217 -23.57 -10.27 6.39
C GLU A 217 -22.11 -9.87 6.20
N LEU A 218 -21.64 -9.75 4.95
CA LEU A 218 -20.27 -9.34 4.64
C LEU A 218 -19.95 -7.94 5.18
N TYR A 219 -20.87 -6.98 5.07
CA TYR A 219 -20.70 -5.66 5.69
C TYR A 219 -20.63 -5.74 7.21
N ALA A 220 -21.48 -6.56 7.84
CA ALA A 220 -21.49 -6.76 9.29
C ALA A 220 -20.19 -7.42 9.77
N GLU A 221 -19.65 -8.40 9.02
CA GLU A 221 -18.35 -9.02 9.28
C GLU A 221 -17.23 -7.96 9.30
N ILE A 222 -17.19 -7.03 8.30
CA ILE A 222 -16.20 -5.95 8.25
C ILE A 222 -16.29 -5.06 9.50
N VAL A 223 -17.50 -4.64 9.88
CA VAL A 223 -17.74 -3.77 11.04
C VAL A 223 -17.38 -4.48 12.35
N HIS A 224 -17.68 -5.78 12.46
CA HIS A 224 -17.33 -6.60 13.62
C HIS A 224 -15.81 -6.73 13.75
N ASP A 225 -15.11 -7.11 12.68
CA ASP A 225 -13.67 -7.31 12.67
C ASP A 225 -12.90 -6.02 12.98
N ALA A 226 -13.43 -4.87 12.53
CA ALA A 226 -12.83 -3.56 12.75
C ALA A 226 -12.67 -3.20 14.24
N ARG A 227 -13.43 -3.84 15.15
CA ARG A 227 -13.30 -3.64 16.60
C ARG A 227 -11.94 -4.15 17.11
N HIS A 228 -11.39 -5.17 16.43
CA HIS A 228 -10.14 -5.84 16.82
C HIS A 228 -8.94 -5.41 15.97
N TRP A 229 -9.13 -4.54 14.97
CA TRP A 229 -8.03 -4.08 14.14
C TRP A 229 -7.05 -3.21 14.91
N PRO A 230 -5.75 -3.45 14.79
CA PRO A 230 -4.73 -2.52 15.25
C PRO A 230 -4.86 -1.18 14.49
N ARG A 231 -4.33 -0.11 15.09
CA ARG A 231 -4.49 1.25 14.57
C ARG A 231 -4.14 1.38 13.10
N HIS A 232 -3.00 0.83 12.67
CA HIS A 232 -2.54 0.88 11.28
C HIS A 232 -3.49 0.17 10.30
N ALA A 233 -4.06 -0.98 10.68
CA ALA A 233 -5.02 -1.70 9.85
C ALA A 233 -6.36 -0.94 9.76
N ARG A 234 -6.77 -0.26 10.82
CA ARG A 234 -7.97 0.58 10.82
C ARG A 234 -7.80 1.82 9.94
N GLU A 235 -6.62 2.45 9.97
CA GLU A 235 -6.30 3.57 9.09
C GLU A 235 -6.29 3.11 7.62
N HIS A 236 -5.68 1.98 7.31
CA HIS A 236 -5.62 1.40 5.96
C HIS A 236 -7.01 1.04 5.41
N ASN A 237 -7.88 0.46 6.24
CA ASN A 237 -9.21 0.00 5.83
C ASN A 237 -10.33 1.02 6.17
N SER A 238 -9.99 2.27 6.49
CA SER A 238 -10.96 3.27 6.96
C SER A 238 -12.07 3.56 5.95
N GLU A 239 -11.77 3.64 4.67
CA GLU A 239 -12.74 3.85 3.59
C GLU A 239 -13.74 2.69 3.51
N TRP A 240 -13.26 1.44 3.53
CA TRP A 240 -14.08 0.24 3.46
C TRP A 240 -14.98 0.08 4.68
N LEU A 241 -14.46 0.42 5.86
CA LEU A 241 -15.24 0.43 7.10
C LEU A 241 -16.38 1.45 7.04
N GLN A 242 -16.10 2.68 6.61
CA GLN A 242 -17.12 3.72 6.47
C GLN A 242 -18.19 3.31 5.45
N ARG A 243 -17.77 2.71 4.33
CA ARG A 243 -18.68 2.23 3.28
C ARG A 243 -19.58 1.10 3.80
N ALA A 244 -19.03 0.12 4.54
CA ALA A 244 -19.80 -0.95 5.15
C ALA A 244 -20.79 -0.43 6.19
N GLN A 245 -20.39 0.52 7.05
CA GLN A 245 -21.29 1.16 8.02
C GLN A 245 -22.43 1.92 7.34
N ALA A 246 -22.12 2.68 6.28
CA ALA A 246 -23.12 3.41 5.50
C ALA A 246 -24.13 2.47 4.80
N ALA A 247 -23.66 1.30 4.34
CA ALA A 247 -24.54 0.29 3.72
C ALA A 247 -25.49 -0.36 4.72
N LEU A 248 -25.04 -0.61 5.96
CA LEU A 248 -25.87 -1.20 7.02
C LEU A 248 -26.87 -0.22 7.64
N SER A 249 -26.69 1.08 7.46
CA SER A 249 -27.58 2.11 7.99
C SER A 249 -28.77 2.45 7.06
N ARG A 250 -28.79 1.88 5.86
CA ARG A 250 -29.88 2.04 4.87
C ARG A 250 -30.90 0.94 4.98
#